data_63994b4f76720c29da9748c89dade4bd
#
_entry.id   63994b4f76720c29da9748c89dade4bd
#
_cell.length_a   1.000
_cell.length_b   1.000
_cell.length_c   1.000
_cell.angle_alpha   90.00
_cell.angle_beta   90.00
_cell.angle_gamma   90.00
#
_symmetry.space_group_name_H-M   'P 1'
#
loop_
_entity.id
_entity.type
_entity.pdbx_description
1 polymer ?
#
loop_
_entity_poly.entity_id
_entity_poly.type
_entity_poly.pdbx_seq_one_letter_code
_entity_poly.pdbx_strand_id
1 'polypeptide(L)'
;ANILACRLAEQGVPVTMRDTSVVPLSSIVSDAFKYSHIVLASATYNMGVFICMEQLLHDLAAHKLVNRRYAILENGSWSPAAGKGMEQIIEPLHWEKVSDTLTVKSALRPDQVLQLDTLADLLAKDVRRAEEKEEKPAGGKRYVCKVCGYVYEGDTLPEDYKCPLCGAGPQYFAEQ
;
A
#
# COMPACT_ATOMS: atom_id res chain seq x y z
N ALA A 1 0.08 -11.02 -13.00
CA ALA A 1 0.15 -9.57 -12.78
C ALA A 1 -0.50 -8.79 -13.94
N ASN A 2 -0.07 -8.96 -15.20
CA ASN A 2 -0.56 -8.20 -16.36
C ASN A 2 -2.10 -8.22 -16.50
N ILE A 3 -2.74 -9.39 -16.40
CA ILE A 3 -4.20 -9.51 -16.50
C ILE A 3 -4.89 -8.65 -15.43
N LEU A 4 -4.43 -8.73 -14.19
CA LEU A 4 -4.97 -7.92 -13.10
C LEU A 4 -4.80 -6.42 -13.37
N ALA A 5 -3.62 -6.01 -13.85
CA ALA A 5 -3.37 -4.61 -14.21
C ALA A 5 -4.31 -4.11 -15.31
N CYS A 6 -4.55 -4.93 -16.36
CA CYS A 6 -5.52 -4.61 -17.40
C CYS A 6 -6.95 -4.48 -16.83
N ARG A 7 -7.39 -5.42 -15.98
CA ARG A 7 -8.72 -5.37 -15.37
C ARG A 7 -8.94 -4.14 -14.48
N LEU A 8 -7.92 -3.73 -13.75
CA LEU A 8 -7.96 -2.49 -12.95
C LEU A 8 -8.04 -1.25 -13.86
N ALA A 9 -7.23 -1.21 -14.92
CA ALA A 9 -7.25 -0.11 -15.89
C ALA A 9 -8.59 -0.01 -16.63
N GLU A 10 -9.21 -1.13 -17.01
CA GLU A 10 -10.57 -1.19 -17.60
C GLU A 10 -11.63 -0.60 -16.65
N GLN A 11 -11.40 -0.66 -15.34
CA GLN A 11 -12.27 -0.09 -14.31
C GLN A 11 -11.91 1.37 -13.94
N GLY A 12 -10.99 1.99 -14.69
CA GLY A 12 -10.56 3.37 -14.47
C GLY A 12 -9.58 3.59 -13.32
N VAL A 13 -9.02 2.53 -12.75
CA VAL A 13 -8.00 2.64 -11.70
C VAL A 13 -6.63 2.88 -12.35
N PRO A 14 -5.91 3.97 -12.01
CA PRO A 14 -4.56 4.20 -12.48
C PRO A 14 -3.60 3.13 -11.97
N VAL A 15 -2.92 2.43 -12.86
CA VAL A 15 -1.99 1.34 -12.51
C VAL A 15 -0.59 1.63 -13.02
N THR A 16 0.39 1.55 -12.14
CA THR A 16 1.81 1.53 -12.51
C THR A 16 2.37 0.14 -12.21
N MET A 17 2.79 -0.57 -13.24
CA MET A 17 3.39 -1.89 -13.11
C MET A 17 4.90 -1.82 -13.25
N ARG A 18 5.63 -2.49 -12.35
CA ARG A 18 7.09 -2.54 -12.33
C ARG A 18 7.58 -3.97 -12.23
N ASP A 19 8.56 -4.30 -13.03
CA ASP A 19 9.31 -5.56 -12.93
C ASP A 19 10.54 -5.32 -12.05
N THR A 20 10.58 -5.97 -10.90
CA THR A 20 11.66 -5.83 -9.92
C THR A 20 13.01 -6.35 -10.41
N SER A 21 13.03 -7.18 -11.46
CA SER A 21 14.25 -7.69 -12.06
C SER A 21 14.87 -6.77 -13.12
N VAL A 22 14.11 -5.77 -13.56
CA VAL A 22 14.51 -4.88 -14.68
C VAL A 22 14.61 -3.42 -14.23
N VAL A 23 13.66 -2.97 -13.41
CA VAL A 23 13.57 -1.57 -12.97
C VAL A 23 14.40 -1.35 -11.72
N PRO A 24 15.20 -0.27 -11.62
CA PRO A 24 15.96 0.05 -10.42
C PRO A 24 15.05 0.15 -9.19
N LEU A 25 15.46 -0.47 -8.08
CA LEU A 25 14.67 -0.49 -6.83
C LEU A 25 14.30 0.91 -6.34
N SER A 26 15.20 1.88 -6.45
CA SER A 26 14.94 3.27 -6.05
C SER A 26 13.73 3.88 -6.77
N SER A 27 13.51 3.54 -8.04
CA SER A 27 12.35 4.00 -8.80
C SER A 27 11.06 3.33 -8.30
N ILE A 28 11.13 2.03 -7.96
CA ILE A 28 9.98 1.27 -7.42
C ILE A 28 9.63 1.77 -6.02
N VAL A 29 10.63 2.03 -5.18
CA VAL A 29 10.43 2.65 -3.86
C VAL A 29 9.76 4.02 -4.00
N SER A 30 10.25 4.87 -4.92
CA SER A 30 9.61 6.16 -5.19
C SER A 30 8.14 6.03 -5.60
N ASP A 31 7.80 5.05 -6.45
CA ASP A 31 6.42 4.81 -6.83
C ASP A 31 5.59 4.28 -5.65
N ALA A 32 6.14 3.40 -4.80
CA ALA A 32 5.46 2.89 -3.62
C ALA A 32 5.08 4.01 -2.62
N PHE A 33 5.83 5.11 -2.57
CA PHE A 33 5.48 6.28 -1.77
C PHE A 33 4.32 7.11 -2.36
N LYS A 34 4.04 6.98 -3.67
CA LYS A 34 2.97 7.74 -4.33
C LYS A 34 1.60 7.08 -4.20
N TYR A 35 1.55 5.74 -4.15
CA TYR A 35 0.32 4.99 -4.26
C TYR A 35 -0.13 4.44 -2.91
N SER A 36 -1.43 4.50 -2.65
CA SER A 36 -2.07 3.94 -1.44
C SER A 36 -2.17 2.42 -1.46
N HIS A 37 -2.23 1.81 -2.65
CA HIS A 37 -2.40 0.38 -2.85
C HIS A 37 -1.20 -0.22 -3.57
N ILE A 38 -0.76 -1.39 -3.11
CA ILE A 38 0.38 -2.12 -3.67
C ILE A 38 -0.03 -3.58 -3.92
N VAL A 39 0.14 -4.06 -5.13
CA VAL A 39 0.00 -5.48 -5.45
C VAL A 39 1.38 -6.11 -5.56
N LEU A 40 1.65 -7.05 -4.69
CA LEU A 40 2.89 -7.81 -4.66
C LEU A 40 2.71 -9.10 -5.46
N ALA A 41 3.49 -9.28 -6.52
CA ALA A 41 3.42 -10.46 -7.37
C ALA A 41 4.79 -11.14 -7.46
N SER A 42 4.92 -12.34 -6.91
CA SER A 42 6.19 -13.07 -6.86
C SER A 42 6.02 -14.57 -7.16
N ALA A 43 7.04 -15.14 -7.78
CA ALA A 43 7.19 -16.59 -7.82
C ALA A 43 7.86 -17.08 -6.54
N THR A 44 7.55 -18.33 -6.16
CA THR A 44 8.28 -19.05 -5.13
C THR A 44 9.64 -19.48 -5.67
N TYR A 45 10.71 -19.09 -4.99
CA TYR A 45 12.08 -19.45 -5.29
C TYR A 45 12.77 -19.99 -4.03
N ASN A 46 13.36 -21.18 -4.10
CA ASN A 46 14.02 -21.83 -2.96
C ASN A 46 13.17 -21.85 -1.67
N MET A 47 11.87 -22.18 -1.79
CA MET A 47 10.90 -22.17 -0.68
C MET A 47 10.67 -20.79 -0.05
N GLY A 48 11.05 -19.72 -0.71
CA GLY A 48 10.91 -18.34 -0.25
C GLY A 48 10.41 -17.39 -1.34
N VAL A 49 10.63 -16.12 -1.12
CA VAL A 49 10.32 -15.04 -2.05
C VAL A 49 11.39 -14.97 -3.15
N PHE A 50 11.00 -14.56 -4.37
CA PHE A 50 11.98 -14.30 -5.42
C PHE A 50 12.92 -13.15 -5.02
N ILE A 51 14.22 -13.31 -5.24
CA ILE A 51 15.29 -12.48 -4.67
C ILE A 51 15.05 -10.97 -4.86
N CYS A 52 14.71 -10.53 -6.07
CA CYS A 52 14.49 -9.10 -6.34
C CYS A 52 13.28 -8.54 -5.60
N MET A 53 12.23 -9.35 -5.42
CA MET A 53 11.06 -8.96 -4.63
C MET A 53 11.40 -8.91 -3.13
N GLU A 54 12.12 -9.89 -2.62
CA GLU A 54 12.57 -9.93 -1.23
C GLU A 54 13.40 -8.69 -0.89
N GLN A 55 14.36 -8.34 -1.76
CA GLN A 55 15.19 -7.14 -1.61
C GLN A 55 14.34 -5.86 -1.59
N LEU A 56 13.36 -5.73 -2.50
CA LEU A 56 12.43 -4.59 -2.51
C LEU A 56 11.68 -4.47 -1.19
N LEU A 57 11.13 -5.58 -0.69
CA LEU A 57 10.33 -5.55 0.54
C LEU A 57 11.17 -5.17 1.76
N HIS A 58 12.40 -5.66 1.86
CA HIS A 58 13.32 -5.24 2.92
C HIS A 58 13.68 -3.75 2.82
N ASP A 59 13.81 -3.21 1.62
CA ASP A 59 14.08 -1.79 1.41
C ASP A 59 12.87 -0.94 1.82
N LEU A 60 11.66 -1.32 1.44
CA LEU A 60 10.42 -0.68 1.88
C LEU A 60 10.26 -0.72 3.41
N ALA A 61 10.61 -1.85 4.04
CA ALA A 61 10.60 -2.00 5.49
C ALA A 61 11.63 -1.09 6.17
N ALA A 62 12.85 -0.99 5.63
CA ALA A 62 13.89 -0.10 6.13
C ALA A 62 13.48 1.39 6.06
N HIS A 63 12.73 1.78 5.02
CA HIS A 63 12.17 3.12 4.86
C HIS A 63 10.90 3.36 5.70
N LYS A 64 10.42 2.35 6.44
CA LYS A 64 9.21 2.43 7.28
C LYS A 64 7.99 2.94 6.48
N LEU A 65 7.80 2.44 5.28
CA LEU A 65 6.64 2.78 4.47
C LEU A 65 5.37 2.23 5.12
N VAL A 66 4.61 3.07 5.78
CA VAL A 66 3.35 2.73 6.47
C VAL A 66 2.12 3.21 5.69
N ASN A 67 0.92 2.92 6.20
CA ASN A 67 -0.35 3.37 5.64
C ASN A 67 -0.55 2.94 4.18
N ARG A 68 -0.31 1.65 3.90
CA ARG A 68 -0.56 1.07 2.58
C ARG A 68 -1.57 -0.06 2.69
N ARG A 69 -2.24 -0.31 1.58
CA ARG A 69 -3.12 -1.46 1.39
C ARG A 69 -2.50 -2.39 0.38
N TYR A 70 -2.61 -3.69 0.60
CA TYR A 70 -1.93 -4.63 -0.28
C TYR A 70 -2.76 -5.85 -0.65
N ALA A 71 -2.42 -6.43 -1.80
CA ALA A 71 -2.83 -7.75 -2.21
C ALA A 71 -1.62 -8.54 -2.71
N ILE A 72 -1.69 -9.87 -2.62
CA ILE A 72 -0.60 -10.76 -3.01
C ILE A 72 -1.06 -11.72 -4.10
N LEU A 73 -0.24 -11.80 -5.16
CA LEU A 73 -0.27 -12.86 -6.15
C LEU A 73 0.99 -13.70 -6.00
N GLU A 74 0.84 -14.98 -5.75
CA GLU A 74 1.99 -15.88 -5.73
C GLU A 74 1.91 -16.96 -6.80
N ASN A 75 3.06 -17.35 -7.32
CA ASN A 75 3.19 -18.51 -8.20
C ASN A 75 4.14 -19.52 -7.58
N GLY A 76 3.77 -20.80 -7.68
CA GLY A 76 4.62 -21.90 -7.27
C GLY A 76 4.09 -23.21 -7.85
N SER A 77 4.97 -24.19 -8.10
CA SER A 77 4.55 -25.45 -8.68
C SER A 77 3.82 -26.36 -7.65
N TRP A 78 4.56 -26.92 -6.71
CA TRP A 78 4.00 -27.85 -5.71
C TRP A 78 3.92 -27.31 -4.29
N SER A 79 4.78 -26.35 -3.95
CA SER A 79 4.77 -25.73 -2.60
C SER A 79 4.93 -24.22 -2.72
N PRO A 80 3.85 -23.49 -3.06
CA PRO A 80 3.86 -22.03 -3.03
C PRO A 80 4.19 -21.53 -1.62
N ALA A 81 5.18 -20.65 -1.50
CA ALA A 81 5.66 -20.11 -0.22
C ALA A 81 5.97 -18.61 -0.26
N ALA A 82 5.98 -18.02 -1.47
CA ALA A 82 6.30 -16.61 -1.64
C ALA A 82 5.32 -15.69 -0.92
N GLY A 83 4.03 -16.01 -0.93
CA GLY A 83 3.00 -15.20 -0.28
C GLY A 83 3.25 -15.04 1.21
N LYS A 84 3.46 -16.15 1.91
CA LYS A 84 3.79 -16.14 3.35
C LYS A 84 5.10 -15.40 3.63
N GLY A 85 6.13 -15.60 2.78
CA GLY A 85 7.40 -14.91 2.94
C GLY A 85 7.25 -13.39 2.78
N MET A 86 6.48 -12.93 1.78
CA MET A 86 6.20 -11.51 1.59
C MET A 86 5.45 -10.92 2.79
N GLU A 87 4.41 -11.60 3.31
CA GLU A 87 3.67 -11.17 4.50
C GLU A 87 4.57 -11.01 5.73
N GLN A 88 5.48 -11.96 5.96
CA GLN A 88 6.41 -11.89 7.08
C GLN A 88 7.34 -10.68 7.00
N ILE A 89 7.82 -10.32 5.80
CA ILE A 89 8.72 -9.18 5.63
C ILE A 89 7.98 -7.85 5.83
N ILE A 90 6.73 -7.74 5.36
CA ILE A 90 5.95 -6.49 5.48
C ILE A 90 5.18 -6.37 6.81
N GLU A 91 5.12 -7.41 7.63
CA GLU A 91 4.42 -7.39 8.93
C GLU A 91 4.73 -6.16 9.79
N PRO A 92 6.01 -5.73 9.93
CA PRO A 92 6.36 -4.54 10.72
C PRO A 92 5.81 -3.23 10.16
N LEU A 93 5.35 -3.21 8.91
CA LEU A 93 4.78 -2.03 8.26
C LEU A 93 3.30 -1.83 8.55
N HIS A 94 2.64 -2.83 9.13
CA HIS A 94 1.21 -2.83 9.49
C HIS A 94 0.29 -2.43 8.32
N TRP A 95 0.61 -2.92 7.10
CA TRP A 95 -0.23 -2.68 5.94
C TRP A 95 -1.55 -3.43 6.05
N GLU A 96 -2.62 -2.85 5.53
CA GLU A 96 -3.94 -3.48 5.50
C GLU A 96 -4.06 -4.43 4.29
N LYS A 97 -4.39 -5.70 4.56
CA LYS A 97 -4.62 -6.70 3.52
C LYS A 97 -6.01 -6.51 2.90
N VAL A 98 -6.08 -6.35 1.56
CA VAL A 98 -7.35 -6.15 0.84
C VAL A 98 -8.08 -7.46 0.58
N SER A 99 -7.34 -8.54 0.33
CA SER A 99 -7.89 -9.86 0.00
C SER A 99 -6.96 -10.98 0.42
N ASP A 100 -7.47 -12.20 0.44
CA ASP A 100 -6.62 -13.38 0.58
C ASP A 100 -5.60 -13.48 -0.57
N THR A 101 -4.46 -14.12 -0.30
CA THR A 101 -3.41 -14.35 -1.29
C THR A 101 -3.93 -15.22 -2.43
N LEU A 102 -3.83 -14.73 -3.66
CA LEU A 102 -4.17 -15.51 -4.84
C LEU A 102 -2.98 -16.37 -5.27
N THR A 103 -3.13 -17.66 -5.14
CA THR A 103 -2.09 -18.64 -5.49
C THR A 103 -2.32 -19.22 -6.87
N VAL A 104 -1.36 -19.04 -7.77
CA VAL A 104 -1.34 -19.69 -9.10
C VAL A 104 -0.32 -20.80 -9.09
N LYS A 105 -0.76 -22.05 -9.30
CA LYS A 105 0.14 -23.20 -9.41
C LYS A 105 0.54 -23.43 -10.86
N SER A 106 1.80 -23.14 -11.16
CA SER A 106 2.40 -23.21 -12.51
C SER A 106 1.70 -22.26 -13.50
N ALA A 107 0.82 -22.74 -14.38
CA ALA A 107 0.11 -21.95 -15.36
C ALA A 107 -1.24 -21.44 -14.82
N LEU A 108 -1.64 -20.27 -15.28
CA LEU A 108 -2.95 -19.71 -14.97
C LEU A 108 -4.05 -20.51 -15.69
N ARG A 109 -5.06 -20.93 -14.94
CA ARG A 109 -6.22 -21.69 -15.45
C ARG A 109 -7.44 -20.77 -15.63
N PRO A 110 -8.43 -21.18 -16.46
CA PRO A 110 -9.62 -20.37 -16.69
C PRO A 110 -10.40 -20.00 -15.41
N ASP A 111 -10.51 -20.92 -14.45
CA ASP A 111 -11.15 -20.68 -13.15
C ASP A 111 -10.42 -19.62 -12.33
N GLN A 112 -9.10 -19.52 -12.45
CA GLN A 112 -8.29 -18.52 -11.78
C GLN A 112 -8.36 -17.14 -12.43
N VAL A 113 -8.75 -17.06 -13.71
CA VAL A 113 -9.05 -15.76 -14.35
C VAL A 113 -10.23 -15.10 -13.66
N LEU A 114 -11.27 -15.85 -13.30
CA LEU A 114 -12.41 -15.33 -12.53
C LEU A 114 -12.00 -14.85 -11.15
N GLN A 115 -11.03 -15.51 -10.52
CA GLN A 115 -10.48 -15.05 -9.22
C GLN A 115 -9.71 -13.73 -9.38
N LEU A 116 -8.99 -13.55 -10.51
CA LEU A 116 -8.33 -12.28 -10.82
C LEU A 116 -9.35 -11.16 -11.10
N ASP A 117 -10.46 -11.46 -11.78
CA ASP A 117 -11.54 -10.50 -12.00
C ASP A 117 -12.16 -10.08 -10.66
N THR A 118 -12.44 -11.04 -9.77
CA THR A 118 -12.93 -10.76 -8.40
C THR A 118 -11.93 -9.91 -7.60
N LEU A 119 -10.65 -10.20 -7.70
CA LEU A 119 -9.61 -9.42 -7.02
C LEU A 119 -9.53 -7.99 -7.58
N ALA A 120 -9.68 -7.83 -8.90
CA ALA A 120 -9.72 -6.51 -9.53
C ALA A 120 -10.90 -5.68 -9.01
N ASP A 121 -12.09 -6.28 -8.90
CA ASP A 121 -13.29 -5.63 -8.37
C ASP A 121 -13.11 -5.19 -6.91
N LEU A 122 -12.52 -6.06 -6.08
CA LEU A 122 -12.22 -5.74 -4.69
C LEU A 122 -11.24 -4.57 -4.57
N LEU A 123 -10.14 -4.62 -5.31
CA LEU A 123 -9.13 -3.56 -5.31
C LEU A 123 -9.70 -2.24 -5.83
N ALA A 124 -10.42 -2.24 -6.95
CA ALA A 124 -11.00 -1.04 -7.52
C ALA A 124 -12.03 -0.39 -6.58
N LYS A 125 -12.84 -1.20 -5.89
CA LYS A 125 -13.78 -0.72 -4.88
C LYS A 125 -13.05 -0.12 -3.68
N ASP A 126 -11.97 -0.75 -3.25
CA ASP A 126 -11.20 -0.31 -2.10
C ASP A 126 -10.43 0.99 -2.39
N VAL A 127 -9.86 1.13 -3.59
CA VAL A 127 -9.23 2.37 -4.06
C VAL A 127 -10.24 3.53 -4.03
N ARG A 128 -11.40 3.36 -4.66
CA ARG A 128 -12.46 4.40 -4.67
C ARG A 128 -12.90 4.79 -3.26
N ARG A 129 -13.04 3.81 -2.36
CA ARG A 129 -13.38 4.07 -0.96
C ARG A 129 -12.29 4.85 -0.21
N ALA A 130 -11.02 4.62 -0.55
CA ALA A 130 -9.91 5.37 0.03
C ALA A 130 -9.92 6.82 -0.47
N GLU A 131 -10.12 7.02 -1.77
CA GLU A 131 -10.24 8.35 -2.39
C GLU A 131 -11.40 9.15 -1.80
N GLU A 132 -12.58 8.54 -1.65
CA GLU A 132 -13.76 9.18 -1.02
C GLU A 132 -13.50 9.61 0.44
N LYS A 133 -12.63 8.90 1.16
CA LYS A 133 -12.24 9.26 2.53
C LYS A 133 -11.25 10.43 2.55
N GLU A 134 -10.36 10.50 1.56
CA GLU A 134 -9.39 11.60 1.42
C GLU A 134 -10.08 12.87 0.90
N GLU A 135 -11.08 12.75 0.00
CA GLU A 135 -11.85 13.88 -0.53
C GLU A 135 -12.88 14.45 0.47
N LYS A 136 -13.32 13.67 1.47
CA LYS A 136 -14.06 14.25 2.58
C LYS A 136 -13.05 15.02 3.43
N PRO A 137 -13.06 16.37 3.39
CA PRO A 137 -12.28 17.13 4.34
C PRO A 137 -12.74 16.62 5.70
N ALA A 138 -11.78 16.22 6.55
CA ALA A 138 -12.07 16.12 7.96
C ALA A 138 -12.77 17.43 8.30
N GLY A 139 -14.08 17.38 8.57
CA GLY A 139 -14.94 18.57 8.76
C GLY A 139 -14.58 19.30 10.04
N GLY A 140 -13.29 19.44 10.30
CA GLY A 140 -12.66 20.05 11.43
C GLY A 140 -11.96 21.34 11.03
N LYS A 141 -11.94 22.26 11.94
CA LYS A 141 -11.15 23.48 11.86
C LYS A 141 -9.67 23.13 11.73
N ARG A 142 -8.95 23.93 10.98
CA ARG A 142 -7.48 23.78 10.84
C ARG A 142 -6.80 24.71 11.84
N TYR A 143 -5.89 24.14 12.62
CA TYR A 143 -5.08 24.89 13.59
C TYR A 143 -3.63 24.82 13.20
N VAL A 144 -3.03 25.95 12.84
CA VAL A 144 -1.62 26.02 12.39
C VAL A 144 -0.73 26.44 13.55
N CYS A 145 0.30 25.65 13.84
CA CYS A 145 1.32 26.01 14.81
C CYS A 145 2.17 27.19 14.30
N LYS A 146 2.10 28.33 14.98
CA LYS A 146 2.86 29.56 14.62
C LYS A 146 4.38 29.41 14.79
N VAL A 147 4.83 28.36 15.50
CA VAL A 147 6.26 28.12 15.74
C VAL A 147 6.90 27.32 14.61
N CYS A 148 6.25 26.26 14.11
CA CYS A 148 6.86 25.34 13.14
C CYS A 148 6.01 25.07 11.89
N GLY A 149 4.80 25.65 11.79
CA GLY A 149 3.91 25.47 10.63
C GLY A 149 3.15 24.14 10.61
N TYR A 150 3.26 23.30 11.65
CA TYR A 150 2.49 22.05 11.73
C TYR A 150 0.99 22.33 11.75
N VAL A 151 0.22 21.59 10.98
CA VAL A 151 -1.24 21.71 10.89
C VAL A 151 -1.89 20.58 11.67
N TYR A 152 -2.73 20.94 12.63
CA TYR A 152 -3.64 20.03 13.31
C TYR A 152 -5.04 20.21 12.69
N GLU A 153 -5.70 19.10 12.34
CA GLU A 153 -7.07 19.08 11.81
C GLU A 153 -7.99 18.40 12.82
N GLY A 154 -9.00 19.11 13.30
CA GLY A 154 -9.96 18.60 14.28
C GLY A 154 -11.01 19.66 14.61
N ASP A 155 -12.17 19.26 15.14
CA ASP A 155 -13.26 20.17 15.48
C ASP A 155 -12.87 21.21 16.53
N THR A 156 -12.02 20.82 17.46
CA THR A 156 -11.44 21.67 18.50
C THR A 156 -10.01 21.26 18.81
N LEU A 157 -9.15 22.22 19.12
CA LEU A 157 -7.80 21.92 19.60
C LEU A 157 -7.88 21.58 21.09
N PRO A 158 -7.40 20.37 21.55
CA PRO A 158 -7.41 20.00 22.97
C PRO A 158 -6.60 20.99 23.82
N GLU A 159 -7.07 21.26 25.04
CA GLU A 159 -6.41 22.23 25.95
C GLU A 159 -4.99 21.79 26.38
N ASP A 160 -4.73 20.50 26.38
CA ASP A 160 -3.43 19.89 26.73
C ASP A 160 -2.60 19.51 25.49
N TYR A 161 -3.03 19.92 24.29
CA TYR A 161 -2.37 19.54 23.04
C TYR A 161 -0.92 20.08 22.98
N LYS A 162 -0.01 19.23 22.56
CA LYS A 162 1.39 19.60 22.29
C LYS A 162 1.73 19.32 20.84
N CYS A 163 2.30 20.29 20.17
CA CYS A 163 2.75 20.13 18.80
C CYS A 163 3.75 18.96 18.68
N PRO A 164 3.50 17.95 17.83
CA PRO A 164 4.37 16.78 17.72
C PRO A 164 5.74 17.09 17.12
N LEU A 165 5.89 18.24 16.43
CA LEU A 165 7.17 18.65 15.84
C LEU A 165 8.02 19.53 16.76
N CYS A 166 7.41 20.46 17.50
CA CYS A 166 8.17 21.46 18.26
C CYS A 166 7.79 21.51 19.75
N GLY A 167 6.80 20.71 20.19
CA GLY A 167 6.37 20.69 21.60
C GLY A 167 5.57 21.92 22.06
N ALA A 168 5.26 22.87 21.18
CA ALA A 168 4.51 24.08 21.50
C ALA A 168 3.10 23.75 21.99
N GLY A 169 2.62 24.45 23.01
CA GLY A 169 1.27 24.29 23.54
C GLY A 169 0.18 24.91 22.66
N PRO A 170 -1.10 24.72 22.99
CA PRO A 170 -2.23 25.12 22.14
C PRO A 170 -2.30 26.63 21.91
N GLN A 171 -1.78 27.45 22.82
CA GLN A 171 -1.75 28.91 22.67
C GLN A 171 -0.91 29.40 21.46
N TYR A 172 -0.09 28.54 20.89
CA TYR A 172 0.71 28.83 19.69
C TYR A 172 0.05 28.35 18.41
N PHE A 173 -1.18 27.87 18.47
CA PHE A 173 -1.94 27.50 17.29
C PHE A 173 -2.92 28.60 16.90
N ALA A 174 -3.03 28.83 15.60
CA ALA A 174 -4.05 29.73 15.03
C ALA A 174 -5.04 28.90 14.21
N GLU A 175 -6.33 29.18 14.37
CA GLU A 175 -7.39 28.67 13.52
C GLU A 175 -7.29 29.32 12.13
N GLN A 176 -7.37 28.50 11.06
CA GLN A 176 -7.42 28.93 9.66
C GLN A 176 -8.76 28.60 9.03
#